data_74a2b81a94a2239929ae62c34a54fc2d
#
_entry.id   74a2b81a94a2239929ae62c34a54fc2d
#
_cell.length_a   1.000
_cell.length_b   1.000
_cell.length_c   1.000
_cell.angle_alpha   90.00
_cell.angle_beta   90.00
_cell.angle_gamma   90.00
#
_symmetry.space_group_name_H-M   'P 1'
#
loop_
_entity.id
_entity.type
_entity.pdbx_description
1 polymer ?
#
loop_
_entity_poly.entity_id
_entity_poly.type
_entity_poly.pdbx_seq_one_letter_code
_entity_poly.pdbx_strand_id
1 'polypeptide(L)'
;MRNTVGLDISKLTFDATAIVGNAEYSAKFDNDSKGLNQFSDRLKSLGCQNLHICMEATGNYYEEVADYFAQYYSVYVVNPLKISKYAESRFKRTKTDKQDAKLIAQYCRLAKESELVKRQKPTDEQYRLLRMTAAYAQIKSECAAMKNRHHAAKDEEAAKAYAEIIKAMNEQLEVLKEKIKEQTEKPNCKEGVKRLETIPAIGRMTAAVLFHHLTSSKFETSNKFAAFA
;
A
#
# COMPACT_ATOMS: atom_id res chain seq x y z
N MET A 1 22.76 15.53 6.30
CA MET A 1 22.13 14.20 6.16
C MET A 1 20.77 14.22 6.82
N ARG A 2 19.76 13.50 6.26
CA ARG A 2 18.41 13.42 6.83
C ARG A 2 18.41 12.59 8.12
N ASN A 3 17.61 13.00 9.09
CA ASN A 3 17.22 12.13 10.19
C ASN A 3 16.07 11.25 9.71
N THR A 4 16.21 9.95 9.82
CA THR A 4 15.30 8.99 9.18
C THR A 4 14.85 7.91 10.13
N VAL A 5 13.65 7.42 9.90
CA VAL A 5 13.10 6.24 10.56
C VAL A 5 12.68 5.25 9.49
N GLY A 6 13.08 4.01 9.64
CA GLY A 6 12.56 2.89 8.85
C GLY A 6 11.61 2.06 9.70
N LEU A 7 10.47 1.71 9.13
CA LEU A 7 9.48 0.84 9.75
C LEU A 7 9.30 -0.42 8.89
N ASP A 8 9.48 -1.57 9.50
CA ASP A 8 9.06 -2.86 8.97
C ASP A 8 7.78 -3.30 9.68
N ILE A 9 6.69 -3.40 8.92
CA ILE A 9 5.34 -3.49 9.49
C ILE A 9 4.72 -4.84 9.15
N SER A 10 4.28 -5.53 10.19
CA SER A 10 3.51 -6.75 10.13
C SER A 10 2.09 -6.56 10.67
N LYS A 11 1.28 -7.61 10.63
CA LYS A 11 -0.11 -7.57 11.11
C LYS A 11 -0.24 -7.15 12.57
N LEU A 12 0.61 -7.68 13.45
CA LEU A 12 0.49 -7.51 14.90
C LEU A 12 1.51 -6.55 15.50
N THR A 13 2.64 -6.35 14.83
CA THR A 13 3.75 -5.54 15.36
C THR A 13 4.46 -4.80 14.23
N PHE A 14 5.23 -3.78 14.60
CA PHE A 14 6.20 -3.18 13.70
C PHE A 14 7.54 -2.98 14.40
N ASP A 15 8.61 -3.22 13.64
CA ASP A 15 9.97 -2.92 14.04
C ASP A 15 10.35 -1.54 13.51
N ALA A 16 10.92 -0.71 14.36
CA ALA A 16 11.32 0.66 14.04
C ALA A 16 12.81 0.86 14.27
N THR A 17 13.50 1.48 13.31
CA THR A 17 14.88 1.94 13.49
C THR A 17 14.99 3.41 13.12
N ALA A 18 15.36 4.25 14.09
CA ALA A 18 15.64 5.65 13.89
C ALA A 18 17.15 5.89 13.73
N ILE A 19 17.56 6.66 12.74
CA ILE A 19 18.94 7.10 12.50
C ILE A 19 18.96 8.62 12.58
N VAL A 20 19.53 9.13 13.72
CA VAL A 20 19.59 10.56 14.05
C VAL A 20 21.05 10.96 14.18
N GLY A 21 21.52 11.82 13.29
CA GLY A 21 22.97 12.09 13.19
C GLY A 21 23.74 10.81 12.94
N ASN A 22 24.59 10.41 13.88
CA ASN A 22 25.34 9.15 13.87
C ASN A 22 24.78 8.10 14.84
N ALA A 23 23.74 8.44 15.61
CA ALA A 23 23.12 7.53 16.57
C ALA A 23 22.03 6.69 15.90
N GLU A 24 21.89 5.46 16.35
CA GLU A 24 20.90 4.50 15.90
C GLU A 24 20.11 3.96 17.07
N TYR A 25 18.78 3.95 16.95
CA TYR A 25 17.84 3.48 17.97
C TYR A 25 16.87 2.51 17.31
N SER A 26 16.77 1.30 17.83
CA SER A 26 15.81 0.31 17.35
C SER A 26 14.90 -0.15 18.48
N ALA A 27 13.61 -0.31 18.17
CA ALA A 27 12.61 -0.84 19.09
C ALA A 27 11.48 -1.52 18.30
N LYS A 28 10.73 -2.38 18.99
CA LYS A 28 9.56 -3.07 18.47
C LYS A 28 8.32 -2.58 19.20
N PHE A 29 7.22 -2.42 18.49
CA PHE A 29 5.94 -1.94 19.00
C PHE A 29 4.80 -2.79 18.47
N ASP A 30 3.68 -2.82 19.20
CA ASP A 30 2.45 -3.42 18.72
C ASP A 30 1.83 -2.55 17.61
N ASN A 31 1.25 -3.19 16.59
CA ASN A 31 0.58 -2.48 15.49
C ASN A 31 -0.88 -2.18 15.87
N ASP A 32 -1.05 -1.40 16.92
CA ASP A 32 -2.31 -0.90 17.44
C ASP A 32 -2.19 0.55 17.93
N SER A 33 -3.28 1.15 18.37
CA SER A 33 -3.31 2.54 18.84
C SER A 33 -2.36 2.80 20.01
N LYS A 34 -2.14 1.80 20.88
CA LYS A 34 -1.23 1.92 22.04
C LYS A 34 0.22 1.96 21.58
N GLY A 35 0.62 1.02 20.71
CA GLY A 35 1.97 0.98 20.16
C GLY A 35 2.29 2.20 19.30
N LEU A 36 1.34 2.70 18.52
CA LEU A 36 1.51 3.96 17.76
C LEU A 36 1.77 5.16 18.69
N ASN A 37 1.03 5.28 19.78
CA ASN A 37 1.24 6.35 20.77
C ASN A 37 2.61 6.23 21.46
N GLN A 38 2.99 5.02 21.88
CA GLN A 38 4.30 4.76 22.50
C GLN A 38 5.44 5.13 21.54
N PHE A 39 5.31 4.77 20.27
CA PHE A 39 6.31 5.13 19.27
C PHE A 39 6.33 6.62 18.99
N SER A 40 5.17 7.29 18.92
CA SER A 40 5.08 8.74 18.79
C SER A 40 5.82 9.48 19.93
N ASP A 41 5.64 9.04 21.17
CA ASP A 41 6.31 9.63 22.33
C ASP A 41 7.83 9.37 22.28
N ARG A 42 8.22 8.19 21.81
CA ARG A 42 9.64 7.88 21.56
C ARG A 42 10.25 8.80 20.51
N LEU A 43 9.55 9.06 19.40
CA LEU A 43 10.02 9.98 18.36
C LEU A 43 10.16 11.42 18.89
N LYS A 44 9.20 11.88 19.69
CA LYS A 44 9.27 13.21 20.35
C LYS A 44 10.50 13.30 21.28
N SER A 45 10.79 12.23 22.05
CA SER A 45 11.93 12.21 22.97
C SER A 45 13.30 12.27 22.25
N LEU A 46 13.37 11.95 20.95
CA LEU A 46 14.59 12.12 20.16
C LEU A 46 14.92 13.58 19.87
N GLY A 47 13.99 14.51 20.11
CA GLY A 47 14.19 15.95 19.95
C GLY A 47 14.52 16.41 18.53
N CYS A 48 14.21 15.58 17.52
CA CYS A 48 14.60 15.85 16.15
C CYS A 48 13.50 16.58 15.38
N GLN A 49 13.85 17.73 14.84
CA GLN A 49 13.06 18.38 13.81
C GLN A 49 13.35 17.73 12.43
N ASN A 50 12.37 17.75 11.53
CA ASN A 50 12.50 17.22 10.15
C ASN A 50 12.84 15.72 10.09
N LEU A 51 12.12 14.90 10.83
CA LEU A 51 12.23 13.45 10.77
C LEU A 51 11.46 12.90 9.57
N HIS A 52 12.13 12.07 8.78
CA HIS A 52 11.54 11.38 7.63
C HIS A 52 11.26 9.93 7.99
N ILE A 53 10.01 9.50 7.91
CA ILE A 53 9.59 8.13 8.20
C ILE A 53 9.39 7.40 6.88
N CYS A 54 10.10 6.29 6.69
CA CYS A 54 9.95 5.41 5.54
C CYS A 54 9.42 4.05 5.98
N MET A 55 8.55 3.47 5.16
CA MET A 55 8.03 2.12 5.34
C MET A 55 7.85 1.45 3.98
N GLU A 56 7.85 0.13 3.99
CA GLU A 56 7.63 -0.67 2.80
C GLU A 56 6.13 -0.88 2.57
N ALA A 57 5.69 -0.82 1.30
CA ALA A 57 4.32 -1.10 0.90
C ALA A 57 4.04 -2.61 0.86
N THR A 58 4.08 -3.28 2.02
CA THR A 58 3.79 -4.72 2.12
C THR A 58 2.40 -4.94 2.69
N GLY A 59 1.50 -5.52 1.87
CA GLY A 59 0.10 -5.69 2.24
C GLY A 59 -0.63 -4.36 2.49
N ASN A 60 -1.56 -4.36 3.46
CA ASN A 60 -2.35 -3.17 3.85
C ASN A 60 -2.08 -2.70 5.29
N TYR A 61 -1.24 -3.42 6.04
CA TYR A 61 -1.00 -3.15 7.47
C TYR A 61 -0.25 -1.85 7.72
N TYR A 62 0.46 -1.34 6.71
CA TYR A 62 1.17 -0.06 6.80
C TYR A 62 0.24 1.16 6.73
N GLU A 63 -0.97 1.03 6.20
CA GLU A 63 -1.85 2.17 5.89
C GLU A 63 -2.18 2.99 7.13
N GLU A 64 -2.62 2.34 8.22
CA GLU A 64 -2.98 3.02 9.47
C GLU A 64 -1.76 3.70 10.11
N VAL A 65 -0.61 3.02 10.11
CA VAL A 65 0.66 3.56 10.62
C VAL A 65 1.10 4.78 9.81
N ALA A 66 1.05 4.66 8.47
CA ALA A 66 1.40 5.75 7.56
C ALA A 66 0.51 6.97 7.77
N ASP A 67 -0.81 6.77 7.86
CA ASP A 67 -1.77 7.85 8.01
C ASP A 67 -1.71 8.51 9.40
N TYR A 68 -1.41 7.73 10.44
CA TYR A 68 -1.19 8.28 11.78
C TYR A 68 0.01 9.22 11.79
N PHE A 69 1.16 8.78 11.28
CA PHE A 69 2.37 9.57 11.31
C PHE A 69 2.42 10.68 10.25
N ALA A 70 1.71 10.57 9.13
CA ALA A 70 1.64 11.61 8.10
C ALA A 70 1.03 12.92 8.60
N GLN A 71 0.32 12.92 9.74
CA GLN A 71 -0.21 14.12 10.39
C GLN A 71 0.90 14.96 11.04
N TYR A 72 2.03 14.36 11.42
CA TYR A 72 3.08 15.00 12.19
C TYR A 72 4.44 15.02 11.50
N TYR A 73 4.68 14.08 10.58
CA TYR A 73 5.97 13.85 9.93
C TYR A 73 5.86 13.71 8.43
N SER A 74 7.00 13.83 7.74
CA SER A 74 7.08 13.44 6.33
C SER A 74 7.19 11.91 6.22
N VAL A 75 6.10 11.27 5.80
CA VAL A 75 6.01 9.81 5.64
C VAL A 75 6.16 9.44 4.16
N TYR A 76 6.93 8.41 3.90
CA TYR A 76 7.19 7.88 2.56
C TYR A 76 6.93 6.39 2.53
N VAL A 77 6.09 5.97 1.59
CA VAL A 77 5.81 4.55 1.33
C VAL A 77 6.64 4.13 0.13
N VAL A 78 7.47 3.12 0.31
CA VAL A 78 8.48 2.72 -0.67
C VAL A 78 8.11 1.37 -1.29
N ASN A 79 8.29 1.24 -2.60
CA ASN A 79 8.10 -0.03 -3.29
C ASN A 79 9.09 -1.10 -2.76
N PRO A 80 8.61 -2.29 -2.37
CA PRO A 80 9.43 -3.40 -1.89
C PRO A 80 10.63 -3.74 -2.77
N LEU A 81 10.46 -3.67 -4.10
CA LEU A 81 11.55 -3.93 -5.05
C LEU A 81 12.74 -2.96 -4.90
N LYS A 82 12.48 -1.71 -4.51
CA LYS A 82 13.57 -0.74 -4.28
C LYS A 82 14.37 -1.09 -3.05
N ILE A 83 13.68 -1.52 -1.98
CA ILE A 83 14.33 -1.97 -0.74
C ILE A 83 15.14 -3.24 -1.00
N SER A 84 14.57 -4.22 -1.71
CA SER A 84 15.27 -5.46 -2.08
C SER A 84 16.53 -5.19 -2.90
N LYS A 85 16.44 -4.37 -3.96
CA LYS A 85 17.62 -4.00 -4.76
C LYS A 85 18.67 -3.25 -3.96
N TYR A 86 18.25 -2.40 -3.03
CA TYR A 86 19.17 -1.71 -2.12
C TYR A 86 19.86 -2.70 -1.18
N ALA A 87 19.13 -3.70 -0.64
CA ALA A 87 19.70 -4.77 0.17
C ALA A 87 20.75 -5.57 -0.58
N GLU A 88 20.46 -5.99 -1.81
CA GLU A 88 21.37 -6.71 -2.69
C GLU A 88 22.66 -5.92 -2.94
N SER A 89 22.56 -4.60 -3.19
CA SER A 89 23.71 -3.74 -3.40
C SER A 89 24.63 -3.63 -2.17
N ARG A 90 24.14 -3.99 -0.98
CA ARG A 90 24.88 -3.97 0.28
C ARG A 90 25.44 -5.33 0.70
N PHE A 91 25.31 -6.38 -0.14
CA PHE A 91 25.76 -7.76 0.15
C PHE A 91 25.22 -8.33 1.47
N LYS A 92 24.05 -7.90 1.93
CA LYS A 92 23.45 -8.39 3.18
C LYS A 92 22.62 -9.65 2.92
N ARG A 93 23.11 -10.79 3.41
CA ARG A 93 22.45 -12.11 3.27
C ARG A 93 21.53 -12.50 4.44
N THR A 94 21.65 -11.86 5.59
CA THR A 94 20.85 -12.23 6.79
C THR A 94 19.60 -11.37 6.91
N LYS A 95 18.46 -11.98 6.83
CA LYS A 95 17.14 -11.33 6.93
C LYS A 95 16.60 -11.47 8.36
N THR A 96 16.40 -10.35 9.07
CA THR A 96 15.68 -10.26 10.33
C THR A 96 14.88 -8.96 10.34
N ASP A 97 13.69 -8.94 10.94
CA ASP A 97 12.78 -7.77 10.97
C ASP A 97 13.48 -6.49 11.44
N LYS A 98 14.33 -6.59 12.47
CA LYS A 98 15.15 -5.46 12.94
C LYS A 98 16.15 -4.97 11.89
N GLN A 99 16.72 -5.87 11.08
CA GLN A 99 17.64 -5.51 10.01
C GLN A 99 16.88 -4.89 8.83
N ASP A 100 15.63 -5.32 8.59
CA ASP A 100 14.78 -4.81 7.54
C ASP A 100 14.35 -3.36 7.87
N ALA A 101 13.92 -3.05 9.09
CA ALA A 101 13.63 -1.69 9.53
C ALA A 101 14.87 -0.76 9.41
N LYS A 102 16.06 -1.25 9.78
CA LYS A 102 17.31 -0.50 9.61
C LYS A 102 17.66 -0.26 8.15
N LEU A 103 17.47 -1.25 7.31
CA LEU A 103 17.70 -1.15 5.87
C LEU A 103 16.79 -0.10 5.23
N ILE A 104 15.50 -0.08 5.61
CA ILE A 104 14.53 0.92 5.18
C ILE A 104 14.96 2.32 5.64
N ALA A 105 15.42 2.50 6.88
CA ALA A 105 15.92 3.77 7.38
C ALA A 105 17.15 4.26 6.60
N GLN A 106 18.08 3.37 6.31
CA GLN A 106 19.30 3.66 5.53
C GLN A 106 18.95 4.03 4.08
N TYR A 107 18.03 3.30 3.45
CA TYR A 107 17.54 3.63 2.13
C TYR A 107 16.93 5.05 2.12
N CYS A 108 16.03 5.34 3.04
CA CYS A 108 15.40 6.65 3.18
C CYS A 108 16.43 7.78 3.33
N ARG A 109 17.51 7.53 4.05
CA ARG A 109 18.59 8.49 4.30
C ARG A 109 19.39 8.84 3.05
N LEU A 110 19.59 7.86 2.16
CA LEU A 110 20.46 7.97 0.98
C LEU A 110 19.68 8.26 -0.31
N ALA A 111 18.40 7.87 -0.37
CA ALA A 111 17.56 8.07 -1.54
C ALA A 111 17.43 9.56 -1.89
N LYS A 112 17.44 9.88 -3.17
CA LYS A 112 17.15 11.22 -3.65
C LYS A 112 15.69 11.57 -3.31
N GLU A 113 15.40 12.83 -3.02
CA GLU A 113 14.03 13.28 -2.70
C GLU A 113 13.04 12.96 -3.83
N SER A 114 13.54 13.04 -5.06
CA SER A 114 12.79 12.65 -6.25
C SER A 114 12.42 11.16 -6.33
N GLU A 115 13.05 10.29 -5.55
CA GLU A 115 12.79 8.84 -5.49
C GLU A 115 11.81 8.47 -4.38
N LEU A 116 11.59 9.38 -3.43
CA LEU A 116 10.70 9.21 -2.30
C LEU A 116 9.33 9.82 -2.63
N VAL A 117 8.29 9.01 -2.56
CA VAL A 117 6.91 9.46 -2.77
C VAL A 117 6.26 9.70 -1.43
N LYS A 118 5.97 10.98 -1.14
CA LYS A 118 5.35 11.38 0.13
C LYS A 118 3.92 10.84 0.22
N ARG A 119 3.59 10.20 1.35
CA ARG A 119 2.24 9.74 1.65
C ARG A 119 1.28 10.92 1.74
N GLN A 120 0.15 10.80 1.05
CA GLN A 120 -1.03 11.63 1.24
C GLN A 120 -2.14 10.74 1.79
N LYS A 121 -2.73 11.14 2.92
CA LYS A 121 -3.84 10.38 3.49
C LYS A 121 -5.05 10.50 2.56
N PRO A 122 -5.56 9.39 2.00
CA PRO A 122 -6.78 9.42 1.22
C PRO A 122 -8.00 9.78 2.09
N THR A 123 -9.03 10.32 1.47
CA THR A 123 -10.32 10.49 2.16
C THR A 123 -11.02 9.14 2.37
N ASP A 124 -12.00 9.07 3.27
CA ASP A 124 -12.76 7.84 3.51
C ASP A 124 -13.45 7.33 2.23
N GLU A 125 -13.92 8.26 1.37
CA GLU A 125 -14.51 7.91 0.09
C GLU A 125 -13.50 7.27 -0.87
N GLN A 126 -12.28 7.78 -0.89
CA GLN A 126 -11.17 7.25 -1.69
C GLN A 126 -10.72 5.89 -1.16
N TYR A 127 -10.60 5.72 0.17
CA TYR A 127 -10.30 4.43 0.79
C TYR A 127 -11.37 3.38 0.48
N ARG A 128 -12.65 3.77 0.56
CA ARG A 128 -13.75 2.86 0.23
C ARG A 128 -13.67 2.41 -1.23
N LEU A 129 -13.40 3.34 -2.14
CA LEU A 129 -13.22 3.02 -3.56
C LEU A 129 -12.07 2.04 -3.78
N LEU A 130 -10.90 2.27 -3.16
CA LEU A 130 -9.77 1.34 -3.21
C LEU A 130 -10.14 -0.06 -2.77
N ARG A 131 -10.73 -0.19 -1.57
CA ARG A 131 -11.06 -1.50 -1.00
C ARG A 131 -12.04 -2.27 -1.86
N MET A 132 -13.03 -1.58 -2.44
CA MET A 132 -14.00 -2.21 -3.35
C MET A 132 -13.36 -2.63 -4.68
N THR A 133 -12.49 -1.80 -5.26
CA THR A 133 -11.78 -2.14 -6.52
C THR A 133 -10.79 -3.28 -6.32
N ALA A 134 -10.06 -3.32 -5.19
CA ALA A 134 -9.17 -4.43 -4.85
C ALA A 134 -9.93 -5.74 -4.65
N ALA A 135 -11.05 -5.73 -3.90
CA ALA A 135 -11.90 -6.89 -3.72
C ALA A 135 -12.49 -7.39 -5.06
N TYR A 136 -12.92 -6.46 -5.92
CA TYR A 136 -13.41 -6.81 -7.26
C TYR A 136 -12.34 -7.51 -8.09
N ALA A 137 -11.11 -6.97 -8.12
CA ALA A 137 -10.00 -7.56 -8.88
C ALA A 137 -9.63 -8.96 -8.36
N GLN A 138 -9.58 -9.14 -7.04
CA GLN A 138 -9.29 -10.43 -6.42
C GLN A 138 -10.36 -11.46 -6.74
N ILE A 139 -11.64 -11.16 -6.51
CA ILE A 139 -12.76 -12.09 -6.79
C ILE A 139 -12.78 -12.44 -8.29
N LYS A 140 -12.52 -11.47 -9.17
CA LYS A 140 -12.45 -11.70 -10.62
C LYS A 140 -11.34 -12.69 -10.99
N SER A 141 -10.17 -12.55 -10.37
CA SER A 141 -9.03 -13.48 -10.57
C SER A 141 -9.36 -14.89 -10.07
N GLU A 142 -9.94 -15.01 -8.87
CA GLU A 142 -10.34 -16.30 -8.31
C GLU A 142 -11.47 -16.96 -9.12
N CYS A 143 -12.43 -16.17 -9.62
CA CYS A 143 -13.47 -16.67 -10.51
C CYS A 143 -12.89 -17.26 -11.81
N ALA A 144 -11.86 -16.62 -12.39
CA ALA A 144 -11.16 -17.18 -13.54
C ALA A 144 -10.46 -18.51 -13.21
N ALA A 145 -9.81 -18.60 -12.04
CA ALA A 145 -9.21 -19.86 -11.56
C ALA A 145 -10.27 -20.96 -11.34
N MET A 146 -11.44 -20.61 -10.78
CA MET A 146 -12.55 -21.55 -10.61
C MET A 146 -13.12 -22.03 -11.95
N LYS A 147 -13.22 -21.18 -12.96
CA LYS A 147 -13.62 -21.57 -14.33
C LYS A 147 -12.65 -22.60 -14.91
N ASN A 148 -11.36 -22.43 -14.74
CA ASN A 148 -10.36 -23.39 -15.20
C ASN A 148 -10.50 -24.74 -14.48
N ARG A 149 -10.76 -24.75 -13.15
CA ARG A 149 -11.03 -25.98 -12.40
C ARG A 149 -12.31 -26.67 -12.85
N HIS A 150 -13.37 -25.92 -13.11
CA HIS A 150 -14.61 -26.43 -13.65
C HIS A 150 -14.39 -27.15 -15.01
N HIS A 151 -13.64 -26.50 -15.91
CA HIS A 151 -13.30 -27.13 -17.19
C HIS A 151 -12.45 -28.40 -17.08
N ALA A 152 -11.61 -28.50 -16.04
CA ALA A 152 -10.76 -29.65 -15.79
C ALA A 152 -11.46 -30.76 -14.97
N ALA A 153 -12.63 -30.50 -14.41
CA ALA A 153 -13.37 -31.46 -13.60
C ALA A 153 -13.85 -32.65 -14.43
N LYS A 154 -13.50 -33.85 -14.01
CA LYS A 154 -13.92 -35.11 -14.64
C LYS A 154 -15.12 -35.73 -13.96
N ASP A 155 -15.42 -35.31 -12.74
CA ASP A 155 -16.54 -35.77 -11.94
C ASP A 155 -17.69 -34.75 -12.02
N GLU A 156 -18.92 -35.28 -12.24
CA GLU A 156 -20.10 -34.44 -12.44
C GLU A 156 -20.51 -33.64 -11.21
N GLU A 157 -20.39 -34.21 -10.01
CA GLU A 157 -20.74 -33.50 -8.76
C GLU A 157 -19.73 -32.41 -8.45
N ALA A 158 -18.43 -32.66 -8.70
CA ALA A 158 -17.41 -31.62 -8.59
C ALA A 158 -17.64 -30.50 -9.61
N ALA A 159 -18.02 -30.80 -10.85
CA ALA A 159 -18.34 -29.79 -11.86
C ALA A 159 -19.56 -28.94 -11.43
N LYS A 160 -20.62 -29.54 -10.92
CA LYS A 160 -21.79 -28.83 -10.38
C LYS A 160 -21.39 -27.88 -9.24
N ALA A 161 -20.59 -28.36 -8.28
CA ALA A 161 -20.13 -27.53 -7.16
C ALA A 161 -19.32 -26.30 -7.64
N TYR A 162 -18.40 -26.47 -8.61
CA TYR A 162 -17.69 -25.34 -9.21
C TYR A 162 -18.63 -24.37 -9.94
N ALA A 163 -19.64 -24.86 -10.67
CA ALA A 163 -20.60 -24.02 -11.37
C ALA A 163 -21.39 -23.13 -10.42
N GLU A 164 -21.83 -23.65 -9.26
CA GLU A 164 -22.54 -22.89 -8.22
C GLU A 164 -21.65 -21.78 -7.61
N ILE A 165 -20.40 -22.11 -7.30
CA ILE A 165 -19.42 -21.13 -6.78
C ILE A 165 -19.19 -20.03 -7.82
N ILE A 166 -18.98 -20.37 -9.09
CA ILE A 166 -18.77 -19.42 -10.17
C ILE A 166 -20.00 -18.51 -10.33
N LYS A 167 -21.21 -19.07 -10.25
CA LYS A 167 -22.46 -18.28 -10.29
C LYS A 167 -22.50 -17.26 -9.16
N ALA A 168 -22.27 -17.68 -7.91
CA ALA A 168 -22.25 -16.78 -6.75
C ALA A 168 -21.17 -15.69 -6.88
N MET A 169 -19.97 -16.04 -7.37
CA MET A 169 -18.91 -15.06 -7.60
C MET A 169 -19.30 -14.02 -8.65
N ASN A 170 -19.91 -14.43 -9.77
CA ASN A 170 -20.36 -13.50 -10.81
C ASN A 170 -21.44 -12.55 -10.29
N GLU A 171 -22.41 -13.03 -9.49
CA GLU A 171 -23.42 -12.20 -8.85
C GLU A 171 -22.78 -11.14 -7.95
N GLN A 172 -21.82 -11.52 -7.12
CA GLN A 172 -21.10 -10.58 -6.25
C GLN A 172 -20.25 -9.58 -7.04
N LEU A 173 -19.66 -9.98 -8.16
CA LEU A 173 -18.91 -9.08 -9.04
C LEU A 173 -19.82 -8.00 -9.65
N GLU A 174 -21.03 -8.32 -10.06
CA GLU A 174 -21.98 -7.31 -10.56
C GLU A 174 -22.43 -6.36 -9.44
N VAL A 175 -22.70 -6.87 -8.23
CA VAL A 175 -23.03 -6.03 -7.07
C VAL A 175 -21.89 -5.06 -6.74
N LEU A 176 -20.65 -5.56 -6.70
CA LEU A 176 -19.47 -4.72 -6.44
C LEU A 176 -19.27 -3.68 -7.54
N LYS A 177 -19.47 -4.03 -8.79
CA LYS A 177 -19.34 -3.13 -9.94
C LYS A 177 -20.30 -1.95 -9.86
N GLU A 178 -21.56 -2.20 -9.51
CA GLU A 178 -22.53 -1.11 -9.33
C GLU A 178 -22.16 -0.22 -8.13
N LYS A 179 -21.76 -0.80 -6.99
CA LYS A 179 -21.27 -0.04 -5.84
C LYS A 179 -20.02 0.80 -6.14
N ILE A 180 -19.11 0.27 -6.96
CA ILE A 180 -17.93 1.01 -7.43
C ILE A 180 -18.37 2.21 -8.29
N LYS A 181 -19.34 2.02 -9.21
CA LYS A 181 -19.88 3.13 -10.01
C LYS A 181 -20.49 4.22 -9.11
N GLU A 182 -21.30 3.84 -8.15
CA GLU A 182 -21.88 4.79 -7.17
C GLU A 182 -20.77 5.53 -6.41
N GLN A 183 -19.74 4.81 -5.98
CA GLN A 183 -18.62 5.41 -5.24
C GLN A 183 -17.81 6.39 -6.11
N THR A 184 -17.67 6.12 -7.41
CA THR A 184 -16.97 7.05 -8.33
C THR A 184 -17.72 8.37 -8.55
N GLU A 185 -19.01 8.44 -8.25
CA GLU A 185 -19.80 9.68 -8.31
C GLU A 185 -19.72 10.52 -7.01
N LYS A 186 -19.08 10.02 -5.95
CA LYS A 186 -18.89 10.79 -4.71
C LYS A 186 -17.95 11.99 -4.92
N PRO A 187 -18.15 13.10 -4.18
CA PRO A 187 -17.44 14.36 -4.43
C PRO A 187 -15.91 14.22 -4.51
N ASN A 188 -15.32 13.48 -3.59
CA ASN A 188 -13.86 13.31 -3.53
C ASN A 188 -13.29 12.30 -4.56
N CYS A 189 -14.13 11.66 -5.37
CA CYS A 189 -13.74 10.70 -6.41
C CYS A 189 -14.09 11.17 -7.82
N LYS A 190 -15.24 11.84 -7.96
CA LYS A 190 -15.93 12.12 -9.24
C LYS A 190 -15.04 12.79 -10.28
N GLU A 191 -14.45 13.92 -9.91
CA GLU A 191 -13.68 14.73 -10.87
C GLU A 191 -12.41 13.99 -11.33
N GLY A 192 -11.69 13.36 -10.39
CA GLY A 192 -10.47 12.63 -10.70
C GLY A 192 -10.73 11.41 -11.58
N VAL A 193 -11.77 10.63 -11.28
CA VAL A 193 -12.17 9.47 -12.09
C VAL A 193 -12.59 9.91 -13.49
N LYS A 194 -13.44 10.95 -13.63
CA LYS A 194 -13.84 11.50 -14.94
C LYS A 194 -12.65 11.97 -15.77
N ARG A 195 -11.67 12.62 -15.14
CA ARG A 195 -10.45 13.05 -15.82
C ARG A 195 -9.65 11.86 -16.38
N LEU A 196 -9.61 10.74 -15.67
CA LEU A 196 -8.95 9.51 -16.16
C LEU A 196 -9.75 8.85 -17.28
N GLU A 197 -11.07 8.90 -17.25
CA GLU A 197 -11.94 8.37 -18.32
C GLU A 197 -11.78 9.12 -19.66
N THR A 198 -11.22 10.33 -19.67
CA THR A 198 -10.91 11.04 -20.95
C THR A 198 -9.74 10.44 -21.70
N ILE A 199 -8.95 9.57 -21.07
CA ILE A 199 -7.82 8.90 -21.70
C ILE A 199 -8.35 7.72 -22.53
N PRO A 200 -8.02 7.63 -23.83
CA PRO A 200 -8.48 6.50 -24.68
C PRO A 200 -8.18 5.13 -24.05
N ALA A 201 -9.12 4.22 -24.14
CA ALA A 201 -9.08 2.86 -23.58
C ALA A 201 -9.14 2.76 -22.05
N ILE A 202 -9.25 3.86 -21.31
CA ILE A 202 -9.49 3.84 -19.87
C ILE A 202 -10.99 3.94 -19.60
N GLY A 203 -11.62 2.81 -19.28
CA GLY A 203 -13.01 2.79 -18.79
C GLY A 203 -13.09 3.04 -17.28
N ARG A 204 -14.32 3.24 -16.76
CA ARG A 204 -14.60 3.62 -15.37
C ARG A 204 -13.93 2.74 -14.32
N MET A 205 -13.92 1.41 -14.51
CA MET A 205 -13.27 0.51 -13.56
C MET A 205 -11.75 0.69 -13.50
N THR A 206 -11.12 0.83 -14.67
CA THR A 206 -9.67 1.13 -14.75
C THR A 206 -9.36 2.50 -14.15
N ALA A 207 -10.18 3.50 -14.48
CA ALA A 207 -10.05 4.84 -13.91
C ALA A 207 -10.17 4.84 -12.37
N ALA A 208 -11.11 4.05 -11.81
CA ALA A 208 -11.28 3.94 -10.37
C ALA A 208 -10.05 3.32 -9.67
N VAL A 209 -9.44 2.30 -10.27
CA VAL A 209 -8.19 1.69 -9.76
C VAL A 209 -7.02 2.68 -9.84
N LEU A 210 -6.82 3.33 -10.98
CA LEU A 210 -5.73 4.29 -11.19
C LEU A 210 -5.88 5.51 -10.28
N PHE A 211 -7.10 5.98 -10.06
CA PHE A 211 -7.40 7.14 -9.24
C PHE A 211 -6.89 6.99 -7.82
N HIS A 212 -7.03 5.80 -7.22
CA HIS A 212 -6.49 5.56 -5.89
C HIS A 212 -4.98 5.76 -5.83
N HIS A 213 -4.24 5.14 -6.75
CA HIS A 213 -2.78 5.26 -6.77
C HIS A 213 -2.33 6.72 -6.95
N LEU A 214 -3.06 7.49 -7.74
CA LEU A 214 -2.76 8.91 -7.95
C LEU A 214 -3.08 9.80 -6.75
N THR A 215 -4.05 9.41 -5.93
CA THR A 215 -4.48 10.20 -4.76
C THR A 215 -3.74 9.85 -3.48
N SER A 216 -3.32 8.59 -3.33
CA SER A 216 -2.56 8.13 -2.15
C SER A 216 -1.08 8.51 -2.18
N SER A 217 -0.57 8.96 -3.32
CA SER A 217 0.84 9.27 -3.54
C SER A 217 1.00 10.45 -4.51
N LYS A 218 1.91 11.37 -4.20
CA LYS A 218 2.19 12.50 -5.07
C LYS A 218 3.26 12.13 -6.10
N PHE A 219 2.86 11.93 -7.34
CA PHE A 219 3.77 11.69 -8.46
C PHE A 219 4.08 12.99 -9.19
N GLU A 220 5.36 13.30 -9.39
CA GLU A 220 5.79 14.51 -10.10
C GLU A 220 5.74 14.33 -11.63
N THR A 221 5.83 13.07 -12.11
CA THR A 221 5.82 12.75 -13.55
C THR A 221 5.07 11.45 -13.82
N SER A 222 4.56 11.30 -15.04
CA SER A 222 3.93 10.07 -15.54
C SER A 222 4.87 8.85 -15.45
N ASN A 223 6.16 9.03 -15.71
CA ASN A 223 7.15 7.95 -15.60
C ASN A 223 7.31 7.45 -14.17
N LYS A 224 7.22 8.34 -13.17
CA LYS A 224 7.24 7.93 -11.76
C LYS A 224 6.00 7.13 -11.36
N PHE A 225 4.84 7.51 -11.89
CA PHE A 225 3.62 6.75 -11.70
C PHE A 225 3.71 5.37 -12.34
N ALA A 226 4.14 5.27 -13.61
CA ALA A 226 4.30 4.00 -14.32
C ALA A 226 5.31 3.06 -13.65
N ALA A 227 6.35 3.59 -13.00
CA ALA A 227 7.32 2.78 -12.26
C ALA A 227 6.82 2.33 -10.87
N PHE A 228 5.73 2.92 -10.39
CA PHE A 228 5.10 2.58 -9.10
C PHE A 228 3.95 1.57 -9.27
N ALA A 229 3.15 1.73 -10.34
CA ALA A 229 1.99 0.89 -10.67
C ALA A 229 2.41 -0.47 -11.21
#